data_687c3162851a7d2e1d75f956433269e2
#
_entry.id   687c3162851a7d2e1d75f956433269e2
#
_cell.length_a   1.000
_cell.length_b   1.000
_cell.length_c   1.000
_cell.angle_alpha   90.00
_cell.angle_beta   90.00
_cell.angle_gamma   90.00
#
_symmetry.space_group_name_H-M   'P 1'
#
loop_
_entity.id
_entity.type
_entity.pdbx_description
1 polymer ?
#
loop_
_entity_poly.entity_id
_entity_poly.type
_entity_poly.pdbx_seq_one_letter_code
_entity_poly.pdbx_strand_id
1 'polypeptide(L)'
;QEVLAVILNSGTKSNRDALVAGKEFTPDEIQSIMNYASKKDLDFAQSVWDYLDTLWPEIESSEMRRKNVRPPKVAAEFLDTQHGMYRGGYYPLSYGEAGSMTMEEKDTAAMLQRFRQGQGVASQTRAGHKKARTNSGGKPVSMNLHVLNFHVKSVIYDLEVGDAVNDIFKVLHAKEVRAAFNDQGQNHKWQMMNLWLRDAVVNEVGSNSVVEKGARWLRNGFTISALGWNVSTALLQPLGLVQTAVVIGKRNTIAGILSTLSSPKIFKQIDEMSPFMASRSATWHKDITDAQRQLTFTVLDKYTPGKSAEFIRDSFFWMIKKTQRVTDVMTWVGAQRKGLQLFEGNIDKAIEYADRMVARSQASGIFGDRTSLERGSYETKRQQTEMIRAWTGLISYFMAKTNIAIEKTKKTKWNNPVSVASWATDMVLLYVVEAALGVLVRGNWPDDEDEEGAAKKIAEATMQNIAGGLPGIREVVSVYEGFQGGGVLGAVAESFGNMFTQASQGELDAAFVKSMNKALGIMLHYPAGQINKTIGGAQAMEEDEDTSAIRLLMGPKF
;
A
#
# COMPACT_ATOMS: atom_id res chain seq x y z
N GLN A 1 -26.77 11.59 -0.71
CA GLN A 1 -25.33 11.93 -0.77
C GLN A 1 -25.15 13.35 -1.32
N GLU A 2 -25.75 13.72 -2.44
CA GLU A 2 -25.66 15.05 -3.06
C GLU A 2 -26.16 16.17 -2.14
N VAL A 3 -27.32 15.97 -1.49
CA VAL A 3 -27.87 16.92 -0.50
C VAL A 3 -26.86 17.22 0.59
N LEU A 4 -26.22 16.17 1.17
CA LEU A 4 -25.22 16.36 2.19
C LEU A 4 -23.96 17.06 1.68
N ALA A 5 -23.55 16.80 0.44
CA ALA A 5 -22.41 17.50 -0.19
C ALA A 5 -22.71 18.99 -0.39
N VAL A 6 -23.92 19.36 -0.77
CA VAL A 6 -24.34 20.78 -0.87
C VAL A 6 -24.34 21.45 0.51
N ILE A 7 -24.88 20.77 1.54
CA ILE A 7 -24.87 21.29 2.92
C ILE A 7 -23.44 21.56 3.38
N LEU A 8 -22.55 20.57 3.23
CA LEU A 8 -21.13 20.67 3.62
C LEU A 8 -20.41 21.83 2.90
N ASN A 9 -20.70 22.03 1.61
CA ASN A 9 -20.15 23.15 0.84
C ASN A 9 -20.82 24.50 1.16
N SER A 10 -21.91 24.51 1.90
CA SER A 10 -22.60 25.75 2.26
C SER A 10 -22.02 26.45 3.50
N GLY A 11 -21.09 25.83 4.23
CA GLY A 11 -20.52 26.34 5.48
C GLY A 11 -19.64 27.59 5.33
N THR A 12 -19.27 28.01 4.12
CA THR A 12 -18.54 29.25 3.82
C THR A 12 -19.12 29.95 2.59
N LYS A 13 -19.03 31.27 2.55
CA LYS A 13 -19.48 32.06 1.38
C LYS A 13 -18.75 31.63 0.10
N SER A 14 -17.43 31.50 0.16
CA SER A 14 -16.62 31.14 -1.01
C SER A 14 -17.02 29.80 -1.65
N ASN A 15 -17.46 28.83 -0.84
CA ASN A 15 -17.90 27.53 -1.36
C ASN A 15 -19.30 27.64 -1.97
N ARG A 16 -20.22 28.39 -1.36
CA ARG A 16 -21.54 28.66 -1.96
C ARG A 16 -21.41 29.39 -3.30
N ASP A 17 -20.57 30.43 -3.35
CA ASP A 17 -20.30 31.15 -4.59
C ASP A 17 -19.71 30.20 -5.66
N ALA A 18 -18.90 29.21 -5.28
CA ALA A 18 -18.35 28.22 -6.19
C ALA A 18 -19.41 27.22 -6.72
N LEU A 19 -20.38 26.80 -5.89
CA LEU A 19 -21.52 25.98 -6.32
C LEU A 19 -22.35 26.69 -7.39
N VAL A 20 -22.65 27.98 -7.18
CA VAL A 20 -23.40 28.79 -8.14
C VAL A 20 -22.60 29.03 -9.42
N ALA A 21 -21.32 29.39 -9.29
CA ALA A 21 -20.43 29.60 -10.44
C ALA A 21 -20.21 28.36 -11.29
N GLY A 22 -20.33 27.17 -10.70
CA GLY A 22 -20.29 25.87 -11.40
C GLY A 22 -21.52 25.58 -12.25
N LYS A 23 -22.57 26.42 -12.17
CA LYS A 23 -23.85 26.28 -12.88
C LYS A 23 -24.64 25.00 -12.58
N GLU A 24 -24.35 24.34 -11.46
CA GLU A 24 -25.09 23.14 -11.03
C GLU A 24 -26.25 23.50 -10.11
N PHE A 25 -26.12 24.60 -9.36
CA PHE A 25 -27.14 25.07 -8.42
C PHE A 25 -27.34 26.57 -8.51
N THR A 26 -28.59 27.02 -8.42
CA THR A 26 -28.96 28.42 -8.19
C THR A 26 -28.95 28.70 -6.68
N PRO A 27 -28.86 29.98 -6.26
CA PRO A 27 -28.99 30.35 -4.85
C PRO A 27 -30.28 29.83 -4.20
N ASP A 28 -31.41 29.87 -4.94
CA ASP A 28 -32.72 29.41 -4.46
C ASP A 28 -32.78 27.90 -4.28
N GLU A 29 -32.14 27.15 -5.16
CA GLU A 29 -32.01 25.68 -5.01
C GLU A 29 -31.16 25.29 -3.82
N ILE A 30 -30.03 25.99 -3.59
CA ILE A 30 -29.21 25.79 -2.39
C ILE A 30 -30.02 26.03 -1.12
N GLN A 31 -30.77 27.15 -1.09
CA GLN A 31 -31.64 27.48 0.04
C GLN A 31 -32.76 26.45 0.22
N SER A 32 -33.33 25.95 -0.86
CA SER A 32 -34.34 24.89 -0.82
C SER A 32 -33.78 23.61 -0.25
N ILE A 33 -32.56 23.22 -0.65
CA ILE A 33 -31.85 22.05 -0.10
C ILE A 33 -31.58 22.23 1.40
N MET A 34 -31.14 23.43 1.82
CA MET A 34 -30.91 23.75 3.23
C MET A 34 -32.20 23.65 4.06
N ASN A 35 -33.33 24.08 3.51
CA ASN A 35 -34.63 24.00 4.15
C ASN A 35 -35.19 22.55 4.19
N TYR A 36 -34.81 21.71 3.22
CA TYR A 36 -35.18 20.30 3.18
C TYR A 36 -34.33 19.43 4.11
N ALA A 37 -33.12 19.87 4.46
CA ALA A 37 -32.17 19.14 5.27
C ALA A 37 -32.76 18.76 6.63
N SER A 38 -32.58 17.52 7.05
CA SER A 38 -32.97 17.09 8.38
C SER A 38 -32.00 17.64 9.44
N LYS A 39 -32.49 17.75 10.68
CA LYS A 39 -31.61 18.14 11.81
C LYS A 39 -30.36 17.24 11.90
N LYS A 40 -30.49 15.93 11.61
CA LYS A 40 -29.36 14.98 11.61
C LYS A 40 -28.32 15.30 10.55
N ASP A 41 -28.73 15.73 9.36
CA ASP A 41 -27.81 16.11 8.27
C ASP A 41 -27.03 17.36 8.63
N LEU A 42 -27.71 18.36 9.24
CA LEU A 42 -27.09 19.60 9.67
C LEU A 42 -26.14 19.39 10.87
N ASP A 43 -26.56 18.60 11.87
CA ASP A 43 -25.70 18.22 13.01
C ASP A 43 -24.46 17.46 12.55
N PHE A 44 -24.61 16.55 11.58
CA PHE A 44 -23.46 15.85 10.97
C PHE A 44 -22.54 16.84 10.22
N ALA A 45 -23.09 17.73 9.42
CA ALA A 45 -22.29 18.73 8.70
C ALA A 45 -21.51 19.62 9.69
N GLN A 46 -22.16 20.08 10.78
CA GLN A 46 -21.49 20.85 11.82
C GLN A 46 -20.35 20.06 12.46
N SER A 47 -20.56 18.78 12.75
CA SER A 47 -19.52 17.91 13.31
C SER A 47 -18.30 17.77 12.37
N VAL A 48 -18.52 17.73 11.05
CA VAL A 48 -17.44 17.69 10.06
C VAL A 48 -16.68 19.01 10.03
N TRP A 49 -17.37 20.14 10.05
CA TRP A 49 -16.73 21.47 10.08
C TRP A 49 -15.94 21.68 11.36
N ASP A 50 -16.49 21.27 12.50
CA ASP A 50 -15.83 21.36 13.81
C ASP A 50 -14.57 20.48 13.84
N TYR A 51 -14.66 19.26 13.32
CA TYR A 51 -13.49 18.37 13.19
C TYR A 51 -12.39 19.00 12.33
N LEU A 52 -12.73 19.54 11.16
CA LEU A 52 -11.74 20.19 10.30
C LEU A 52 -11.12 21.42 10.98
N ASP A 53 -11.90 22.13 11.79
CA ASP A 53 -11.42 23.30 12.54
C ASP A 53 -10.41 22.92 13.64
N THR A 54 -10.49 21.70 14.19
CA THR A 54 -9.49 21.21 15.16
C THR A 54 -8.09 21.09 14.59
N LEU A 55 -7.94 20.97 13.27
CA LEU A 55 -6.63 20.89 12.61
C LEU A 55 -5.96 22.28 12.45
N TRP A 56 -6.72 23.37 12.64
CA TRP A 56 -6.22 24.72 12.37
C TRP A 56 -5.01 25.13 13.22
N PRO A 57 -4.97 24.92 14.55
CA PRO A 57 -3.83 25.34 15.36
C PRO A 57 -2.50 24.74 14.89
N GLU A 58 -2.51 23.47 14.49
CA GLU A 58 -1.31 22.79 13.98
C GLU A 58 -0.93 23.31 12.59
N ILE A 59 -1.90 23.57 11.71
CA ILE A 59 -1.68 24.17 10.39
C ILE A 59 -1.06 25.57 10.55
N GLU A 60 -1.59 26.39 11.45
CA GLU A 60 -1.07 27.73 11.72
C GLU A 60 0.36 27.68 12.26
N SER A 61 0.64 26.81 13.23
CA SER A 61 1.96 26.60 13.81
C SER A 61 2.98 26.14 12.76
N SER A 62 2.63 25.16 11.94
CA SER A 62 3.50 24.66 10.87
C SER A 62 3.81 25.74 9.81
N GLU A 63 2.81 26.53 9.41
CA GLU A 63 3.01 27.63 8.45
C GLU A 63 3.87 28.77 9.05
N MET A 64 3.67 29.10 10.33
CA MET A 64 4.52 30.05 11.04
C MET A 64 5.98 29.58 11.09
N ARG A 65 6.23 28.30 11.41
CA ARG A 65 7.56 27.70 11.42
C ARG A 65 8.22 27.72 10.03
N ARG A 66 7.45 27.43 8.96
CA ARG A 66 7.98 27.36 7.59
C ARG A 66 8.23 28.72 6.95
N LYS A 67 7.35 29.69 7.20
CA LYS A 67 7.29 30.97 6.44
C LYS A 67 7.45 32.21 7.30
N ASN A 68 7.40 32.07 8.61
CA ASN A 68 7.36 33.17 9.58
C ASN A 68 6.22 34.18 9.31
N VAL A 69 5.10 33.69 8.77
CA VAL A 69 3.93 34.50 8.46
C VAL A 69 2.67 33.74 8.88
N ARG A 70 1.78 34.42 9.61
CA ARG A 70 0.50 33.84 10.01
C ARG A 70 -0.38 33.65 8.77
N PRO A 71 -0.85 32.41 8.49
CA PRO A 71 -1.71 32.18 7.34
C PRO A 71 -3.10 32.75 7.56
N PRO A 72 -3.76 33.29 6.52
CA PRO A 72 -5.18 33.70 6.62
C PRO A 72 -6.05 32.45 6.81
N LYS A 73 -7.02 32.52 7.73
CA LYS A 73 -8.03 31.48 7.93
C LYS A 73 -9.27 31.80 7.09
N VAL A 74 -9.82 30.80 6.41
CA VAL A 74 -11.13 30.93 5.74
C VAL A 74 -12.21 31.07 6.81
N ALA A 75 -12.96 32.17 6.77
CA ALA A 75 -14.00 32.43 7.74
C ALA A 75 -15.21 31.50 7.54
N ALA A 76 -15.69 30.94 8.64
CA ALA A 76 -16.99 30.28 8.68
C ALA A 76 -18.13 31.33 8.53
N GLU A 77 -19.27 30.90 8.02
CA GLU A 77 -20.45 31.74 7.88
C GLU A 77 -21.65 31.04 8.52
N PHE A 78 -22.36 31.81 9.37
CA PHE A 78 -23.55 31.30 10.03
C PHE A 78 -24.64 30.98 9.02
N LEU A 79 -25.29 29.84 9.22
CA LEU A 79 -26.39 29.36 8.39
C LEU A 79 -27.66 29.39 9.22
N ASP A 80 -28.64 30.16 8.78
CA ASP A 80 -29.98 30.16 9.34
C ASP A 80 -30.81 29.07 8.67
N THR A 81 -31.36 28.16 9.47
CA THR A 81 -32.10 27.01 8.99
C THR A 81 -33.38 26.80 9.81
N GLN A 82 -34.33 26.00 9.30
CA GLN A 82 -35.53 25.66 10.05
C GLN A 82 -35.26 24.93 11.40
N HIS A 83 -34.04 24.44 11.59
CA HIS A 83 -33.62 23.75 12.83
C HIS A 83 -32.72 24.63 13.73
N GLY A 84 -32.65 25.94 13.44
CA GLY A 84 -31.85 26.91 14.16
C GLY A 84 -30.58 27.35 13.43
N MET A 85 -29.76 28.12 14.14
CA MET A 85 -28.50 28.66 13.62
C MET A 85 -27.37 27.64 13.73
N TYR A 86 -26.69 27.37 12.60
CA TYR A 86 -25.45 26.58 12.56
C TYR A 86 -24.28 27.51 12.28
N ARG A 87 -23.12 27.21 12.90
CA ARG A 87 -21.94 28.07 12.78
C ARG A 87 -21.32 28.02 11.39
N GLY A 88 -21.57 26.95 10.64
CA GLY A 88 -20.88 26.68 9.40
C GLY A 88 -19.41 26.29 9.62
N GLY A 89 -18.61 26.29 8.57
CA GLY A 89 -17.19 25.97 8.66
C GLY A 89 -16.56 25.65 7.32
N TYR A 90 -15.27 25.47 7.35
CA TYR A 90 -14.48 25.10 6.18
C TYR A 90 -14.80 23.69 5.70
N TYR A 91 -14.97 23.54 4.38
CA TYR A 91 -15.02 22.26 3.69
C TYR A 91 -14.15 22.30 2.43
N PRO A 92 -13.39 21.24 2.10
CA PRO A 92 -12.52 21.24 0.93
C PRO A 92 -13.32 21.19 -0.37
N LEU A 93 -12.99 22.07 -1.30
CA LEU A 93 -13.57 22.12 -2.65
C LEU A 93 -12.74 21.28 -3.63
N SER A 94 -13.42 20.47 -4.42
CA SER A 94 -12.88 19.78 -5.59
C SER A 94 -13.75 20.07 -6.81
N TYR A 95 -13.17 20.15 -8.01
CA TYR A 95 -13.87 20.43 -9.25
C TYR A 95 -13.80 19.23 -10.19
N GLY A 96 -14.91 18.91 -10.87
CA GLY A 96 -15.05 17.78 -11.78
C GLY A 96 -15.40 16.49 -11.05
N GLU A 97 -15.38 15.36 -11.76
CA GLU A 97 -15.61 14.05 -11.14
C GLU A 97 -14.56 13.82 -10.04
N ALA A 98 -15.03 13.58 -8.82
CA ALA A 98 -14.16 13.28 -7.69
C ALA A 98 -13.46 11.96 -7.93
N GLY A 99 -12.14 12.00 -8.01
CA GLY A 99 -11.31 10.87 -8.37
C GLY A 99 -10.67 11.00 -9.75
N SER A 100 -10.93 12.09 -10.48
CA SER A 100 -10.09 12.36 -11.63
C SER A 100 -8.68 12.63 -11.14
N MET A 101 -7.76 11.70 -11.42
CA MET A 101 -6.33 11.77 -11.11
C MET A 101 -5.68 13.11 -11.56
N THR A 102 -6.34 13.85 -12.45
CA THR A 102 -5.89 15.11 -13.02
C THR A 102 -5.69 16.26 -12.03
N MET A 103 -6.38 16.31 -10.88
CA MET A 103 -6.14 17.37 -9.89
C MET A 103 -4.95 17.04 -8.98
N GLU A 104 -4.87 15.81 -8.51
CA GLU A 104 -3.73 15.31 -7.74
C GLU A 104 -2.44 15.37 -8.58
N GLU A 105 -2.53 15.03 -9.86
CA GLU A 105 -1.49 15.13 -10.85
C GLU A 105 -0.99 16.56 -11.10
N LYS A 106 -1.88 17.54 -11.22
CA LYS A 106 -1.52 18.96 -11.41
C LYS A 106 -0.87 19.56 -10.18
N ASP A 107 -1.36 19.22 -8.99
CA ASP A 107 -0.78 19.67 -7.73
C ASP A 107 0.60 19.04 -7.50
N THR A 108 0.75 17.77 -7.83
CA THR A 108 2.03 17.06 -7.82
C THR A 108 3.04 17.67 -8.79
N ALA A 109 2.64 17.96 -10.04
CA ALA A 109 3.50 18.58 -11.04
C ALA A 109 3.99 19.98 -10.62
N ALA A 110 3.10 20.78 -10.03
CA ALA A 110 3.47 22.12 -9.54
C ALA A 110 4.38 22.06 -8.29
N MET A 111 4.22 21.06 -7.41
CA MET A 111 5.14 20.80 -6.30
C MET A 111 6.52 20.40 -6.81
N LEU A 112 6.57 19.48 -7.75
CA LEU A 112 7.81 19.04 -8.38
C LEU A 112 8.54 20.17 -9.10
N GLN A 113 7.81 21.10 -9.71
CA GLN A 113 8.40 22.29 -10.35
C GLN A 113 9.05 23.22 -9.32
N ARG A 114 8.40 23.47 -8.17
CA ARG A 114 8.96 24.29 -7.09
C ARG A 114 10.18 23.64 -6.43
N PHE A 115 10.12 22.33 -6.22
CA PHE A 115 11.27 21.57 -5.73
C PHE A 115 12.48 21.70 -6.68
N ARG A 116 12.24 21.61 -8.01
CA ARG A 116 13.28 21.82 -9.04
C ARG A 116 13.90 23.22 -9.01
N GLN A 117 13.09 24.22 -8.67
CA GLN A 117 13.53 25.62 -8.58
C GLN A 117 14.27 25.94 -7.28
N GLY A 118 14.50 24.96 -6.39
CA GLY A 118 15.16 25.17 -5.11
C GLY A 118 14.34 26.01 -4.11
N GLN A 119 13.04 26.19 -4.35
CA GLN A 119 12.16 27.02 -3.52
C GLN A 119 11.61 26.31 -2.28
N GLY A 120 12.22 25.21 -1.88
CA GLY A 120 11.79 24.39 -0.76
C GLY A 120 10.65 23.45 -1.12
N VAL A 121 10.29 22.58 -0.17
CA VAL A 121 9.19 21.66 -0.29
C VAL A 121 7.90 22.41 0.01
N ALA A 122 7.01 22.55 -0.99
CA ALA A 122 5.71 23.15 -0.76
C ALA A 122 4.81 22.16 -0.01
N SER A 123 4.06 22.64 1.00
CA SER A 123 3.03 21.89 1.68
C SER A 123 2.01 21.30 0.70
N GLN A 124 1.66 20.02 0.86
CA GLN A 124 0.56 19.40 0.10
C GLN A 124 -0.79 20.04 0.43
N THR A 125 -0.94 20.65 1.59
CA THR A 125 -2.17 21.28 2.07
C THR A 125 -2.31 22.72 1.56
N ARG A 126 -2.14 22.97 0.28
CA ARG A 126 -2.26 24.32 -0.29
C ARG A 126 -3.55 25.04 0.03
N ALA A 127 -4.59 24.30 0.41
CA ALA A 127 -5.94 24.79 0.58
C ALA A 127 -6.53 24.58 1.97
N GLY A 128 -5.84 23.89 2.89
CA GLY A 128 -6.38 23.66 4.23
C GLY A 128 -6.67 25.00 4.92
N HIS A 129 -7.90 25.36 5.18
CA HIS A 129 -8.40 26.60 5.83
C HIS A 129 -7.74 27.92 5.41
N LYS A 130 -6.64 27.88 4.64
CA LYS A 130 -5.74 29.00 4.34
C LYS A 130 -6.15 29.82 3.12
N LYS A 131 -6.99 29.28 2.25
CA LYS A 131 -7.29 29.90 0.96
C LYS A 131 -8.74 29.71 0.58
N ALA A 132 -9.49 30.81 0.56
CA ALA A 132 -10.78 30.88 -0.11
C ALA A 132 -10.58 30.72 -1.63
N ARG A 133 -11.43 29.95 -2.28
CA ARG A 133 -11.45 29.82 -3.73
C ARG A 133 -12.24 30.98 -4.34
N THR A 134 -11.54 31.93 -4.94
CA THR A 134 -12.15 33.14 -5.51
C THR A 134 -12.58 32.99 -6.97
N ASN A 135 -12.13 31.94 -7.65
CA ASN A 135 -12.48 31.70 -9.05
C ASN A 135 -12.57 30.19 -9.34
N SER A 136 -13.76 29.73 -9.71
CA SER A 136 -14.04 28.33 -10.08
C SER A 136 -13.71 28.03 -11.55
N GLY A 137 -13.49 29.08 -12.37
CA GLY A 137 -13.36 28.92 -13.82
C GLY A 137 -14.61 28.32 -14.48
N GLY A 138 -15.79 28.41 -13.83
CA GLY A 138 -17.06 27.85 -14.33
C GLY A 138 -17.12 26.31 -14.33
N LYS A 139 -16.24 25.64 -13.57
CA LYS A 139 -16.25 24.17 -13.45
C LYS A 139 -17.18 23.73 -12.34
N PRO A 140 -17.93 22.63 -12.55
CA PRO A 140 -18.81 22.07 -11.53
C PRO A 140 -18.03 21.63 -10.29
N VAL A 141 -18.64 21.78 -9.12
CA VAL A 141 -18.09 21.31 -7.83
C VAL A 141 -18.40 19.84 -7.66
N SER A 142 -17.43 19.06 -7.27
CA SER A 142 -17.64 17.62 -7.02
C SER A 142 -18.53 17.39 -5.80
N MET A 143 -19.62 16.64 -5.99
CA MET A 143 -20.55 16.24 -4.93
C MET A 143 -20.12 14.95 -4.22
N ASN A 144 -18.91 14.46 -4.47
CA ASN A 144 -18.41 13.23 -3.86
C ASN A 144 -17.79 13.49 -2.49
N LEU A 145 -18.32 12.85 -1.44
CA LEU A 145 -17.83 12.99 -0.07
C LEU A 145 -16.41 12.43 0.15
N HIS A 146 -15.86 11.65 -0.78
CA HIS A 146 -14.46 11.20 -0.72
C HIS A 146 -13.45 12.36 -0.72
N VAL A 147 -13.84 13.54 -1.17
CA VAL A 147 -13.03 14.77 -1.09
C VAL A 147 -12.57 15.04 0.34
N LEU A 148 -13.43 14.82 1.34
CA LEU A 148 -13.08 14.97 2.75
C LEU A 148 -11.93 14.02 3.15
N ASN A 149 -12.03 12.75 2.79
CA ASN A 149 -11.03 11.73 3.15
C ASN A 149 -9.65 12.05 2.56
N PHE A 150 -9.60 12.46 1.29
CA PHE A 150 -8.35 12.87 0.64
C PHE A 150 -7.75 14.11 1.29
N HIS A 151 -8.61 15.09 1.59
CA HIS A 151 -8.17 16.33 2.20
C HIS A 151 -7.58 16.10 3.60
N VAL A 152 -8.29 15.39 4.47
CA VAL A 152 -7.84 15.10 5.84
C VAL A 152 -6.52 14.33 5.82
N LYS A 153 -6.40 13.29 5.00
CA LYS A 153 -5.14 12.54 4.83
C LYS A 153 -3.99 13.43 4.36
N SER A 154 -4.25 14.32 3.41
CA SER A 154 -3.25 15.26 2.89
C SER A 154 -2.80 16.26 3.96
N VAL A 155 -3.74 16.79 4.75
CA VAL A 155 -3.42 17.71 5.86
C VAL A 155 -2.58 17.02 6.91
N ILE A 156 -3.02 15.86 7.41
CA ILE A 156 -2.29 15.11 8.44
C ILE A 156 -0.88 14.75 7.93
N TYR A 157 -0.78 14.27 6.69
CA TYR A 157 0.54 13.93 6.12
C TYR A 157 1.47 15.15 6.05
N ASP A 158 0.95 16.32 5.64
CA ASP A 158 1.74 17.55 5.59
C ASP A 158 2.19 18.02 6.98
N LEU A 159 1.32 17.89 7.97
CA LEU A 159 1.65 18.27 9.35
C LEU A 159 2.72 17.35 9.96
N GLU A 160 2.60 16.03 9.75
CA GLU A 160 3.52 15.05 10.34
C GLU A 160 4.87 14.95 9.60
N VAL A 161 4.84 15.03 8.26
CA VAL A 161 6.02 14.74 7.42
C VAL A 161 6.62 16.02 6.84
N GLY A 162 5.80 17.01 6.53
CA GLY A 162 6.21 18.18 5.75
C GLY A 162 7.29 19.03 6.43
N ASP A 163 7.21 19.22 7.75
CA ASP A 163 8.21 19.99 8.50
C ASP A 163 9.55 19.26 8.53
N ALA A 164 9.55 17.97 8.83
CA ALA A 164 10.75 17.15 8.86
C ALA A 164 11.44 17.11 7.47
N VAL A 165 10.67 16.94 6.41
CA VAL A 165 11.19 16.94 5.03
C VAL A 165 11.76 18.30 4.65
N ASN A 166 11.12 19.40 5.06
CA ASN A 166 11.62 20.75 4.82
C ASN A 166 12.95 21.01 5.54
N ASP A 167 13.10 20.55 6.77
CA ASP A 167 14.35 20.68 7.53
C ASP A 167 15.47 19.84 6.92
N ILE A 168 15.19 18.58 6.53
CA ILE A 168 16.16 17.74 5.83
C ILE A 168 16.55 18.38 4.49
N PHE A 169 15.60 18.97 3.77
CA PHE A 169 15.86 19.66 2.50
C PHE A 169 16.86 20.81 2.70
N LYS A 170 16.66 21.65 3.73
CA LYS A 170 17.58 22.76 4.05
C LYS A 170 18.99 22.26 4.34
N VAL A 171 19.10 21.20 5.17
CA VAL A 171 20.40 20.58 5.51
C VAL A 171 21.06 20.01 4.26
N LEU A 172 20.32 19.24 3.44
CA LEU A 172 20.85 18.60 2.24
C LEU A 172 21.33 19.62 1.18
N HIS A 173 20.72 20.82 1.15
CA HIS A 173 21.07 21.88 0.21
C HIS A 173 22.02 22.94 0.81
N ALA A 174 22.47 22.77 2.05
CA ALA A 174 23.53 23.61 2.61
C ALA A 174 24.80 23.47 1.77
N LYS A 175 25.51 24.59 1.57
CA LYS A 175 26.70 24.65 0.69
C LYS A 175 27.78 23.65 1.12
N GLU A 176 27.99 23.55 2.42
CA GLU A 176 29.00 22.68 3.04
C GLU A 176 28.67 21.19 2.81
N VAL A 177 27.40 20.81 2.94
CA VAL A 177 26.95 19.43 2.72
C VAL A 177 27.08 19.07 1.25
N ARG A 178 26.64 19.96 0.35
CA ARG A 178 26.78 19.75 -1.09
C ARG A 178 28.24 19.64 -1.54
N ALA A 179 29.12 20.51 -1.02
CA ALA A 179 30.55 20.47 -1.29
C ALA A 179 31.14 19.12 -0.81
N ALA A 180 30.82 18.67 0.40
CA ALA A 180 31.31 17.41 0.93
C ALA A 180 30.93 16.19 0.05
N PHE A 181 29.73 16.16 -0.51
CA PHE A 181 29.35 15.11 -1.47
C PHE A 181 30.13 15.19 -2.78
N ASN A 182 30.38 16.40 -3.30
CA ASN A 182 31.18 16.60 -4.51
C ASN A 182 32.65 16.21 -4.30
N ASP A 183 33.26 16.64 -3.21
CA ASP A 183 34.66 16.39 -2.88
C ASP A 183 34.95 14.90 -2.68
N GLN A 184 33.97 14.16 -2.19
CA GLN A 184 34.03 12.70 -2.03
C GLN A 184 33.64 11.92 -3.29
N GLY A 185 33.33 12.58 -4.41
CA GLY A 185 32.85 11.93 -5.60
C GLY A 185 31.48 11.24 -5.47
N GLN A 186 30.71 11.61 -4.42
CA GLN A 186 29.44 10.96 -4.05
C GLN A 186 28.20 11.73 -4.55
N ASN A 187 28.35 12.53 -5.61
CA ASN A 187 27.25 13.38 -6.13
C ASN A 187 25.99 12.58 -6.50
N HIS A 188 26.17 11.34 -6.97
CA HIS A 188 25.04 10.43 -7.23
C HIS A 188 24.22 10.13 -5.96
N LYS A 189 24.86 9.97 -4.79
CA LYS A 189 24.13 9.75 -3.51
C LYS A 189 23.34 10.99 -3.10
N TRP A 190 23.92 12.18 -3.29
CA TRP A 190 23.19 13.43 -3.06
C TRP A 190 21.94 13.52 -3.95
N GLN A 191 22.05 13.17 -5.22
CA GLN A 191 20.90 13.12 -6.13
C GLN A 191 19.85 12.09 -5.68
N MET A 192 20.26 10.90 -5.25
CA MET A 192 19.36 9.88 -4.71
C MET A 192 18.60 10.37 -3.47
N MET A 193 19.28 11.08 -2.55
CA MET A 193 18.62 11.66 -1.38
C MET A 193 17.62 12.74 -1.75
N ASN A 194 17.91 13.57 -2.74
CA ASN A 194 16.95 14.55 -3.26
C ASN A 194 15.72 13.90 -3.90
N LEU A 195 15.92 12.82 -4.66
CA LEU A 195 14.81 12.05 -5.23
C LEU A 195 13.95 11.44 -4.13
N TRP A 196 14.59 10.90 -3.09
CA TRP A 196 13.87 10.33 -1.94
C TRP A 196 13.05 11.39 -1.20
N LEU A 197 13.62 12.57 -0.92
CA LEU A 197 12.90 13.68 -0.29
C LEU A 197 11.69 14.13 -1.11
N ARG A 198 11.88 14.26 -2.42
CA ARG A 198 10.80 14.60 -3.32
C ARG A 198 9.66 13.58 -3.26
N ASP A 199 10.00 12.30 -3.34
CA ASP A 199 9.03 11.22 -3.32
C ASP A 199 8.34 11.11 -1.95
N ALA A 200 9.06 11.43 -0.86
CA ALA A 200 8.49 11.53 0.49
C ALA A 200 7.43 12.63 0.60
N VAL A 201 7.66 13.78 -0.04
CA VAL A 201 6.68 14.89 -0.06
C VAL A 201 5.41 14.53 -0.79
N VAL A 202 5.55 13.84 -1.91
CA VAL A 202 4.43 13.52 -2.80
C VAL A 202 3.64 12.31 -2.32
N ASN A 203 4.25 11.48 -1.45
CA ASN A 203 3.73 10.17 -1.00
C ASN A 203 3.34 9.21 -2.14
N GLU A 204 3.46 9.66 -3.38
CA GLU A 204 3.26 8.88 -4.60
C GLU A 204 4.15 9.42 -5.72
N VAL A 205 4.77 8.51 -6.47
CA VAL A 205 5.46 8.86 -7.72
C VAL A 205 4.49 8.59 -8.86
N GLY A 206 3.82 9.63 -9.31
CA GLY A 206 2.93 9.56 -10.48
C GLY A 206 3.65 10.01 -11.74
N SER A 207 3.66 9.19 -12.77
CA SER A 207 3.93 9.61 -14.13
C SER A 207 2.62 9.60 -14.92
N ASN A 208 2.43 10.63 -15.76
CA ASN A 208 1.20 10.84 -16.53
C ASN A 208 1.30 10.32 -17.96
N SER A 209 2.39 9.65 -18.31
CA SER A 209 2.52 9.08 -19.65
C SER A 209 1.54 7.93 -19.85
N VAL A 210 1.08 7.73 -21.10
CA VAL A 210 0.20 6.62 -21.46
C VAL A 210 0.85 5.27 -21.14
N VAL A 211 2.16 5.16 -21.34
CA VAL A 211 2.95 3.96 -21.04
C VAL A 211 2.94 3.64 -19.54
N GLU A 212 3.13 4.63 -18.68
CA GLU A 212 3.11 4.46 -17.23
C GLU A 212 1.71 4.06 -16.72
N LYS A 213 0.66 4.68 -17.28
CA LYS A 213 -0.74 4.31 -16.95
C LYS A 213 -1.02 2.86 -17.36
N GLY A 214 -0.57 2.47 -18.55
CA GLY A 214 -0.68 1.09 -19.04
C GLY A 214 0.08 0.09 -18.15
N ALA A 215 1.33 0.41 -17.78
CA ALA A 215 2.13 -0.44 -16.90
C ALA A 215 1.48 -0.60 -15.50
N ARG A 216 0.93 0.48 -14.94
CA ARG A 216 0.17 0.45 -13.67
C ARG A 216 -1.07 -0.42 -13.80
N TRP A 217 -1.82 -0.26 -14.87
CA TRP A 217 -3.03 -1.03 -15.13
C TRP A 217 -2.73 -2.53 -15.22
N LEU A 218 -1.71 -2.92 -15.98
CA LEU A 218 -1.25 -4.30 -16.10
C LEU A 218 -0.74 -4.86 -14.77
N ARG A 219 0.06 -4.10 -14.03
CA ARG A 219 0.58 -4.50 -12.71
C ARG A 219 -0.56 -4.77 -11.73
N ASN A 220 -1.53 -3.88 -11.66
CA ASN A 220 -2.67 -4.05 -10.76
C ASN A 220 -3.55 -5.22 -11.19
N GLY A 221 -3.81 -5.37 -12.48
CA GLY A 221 -4.54 -6.52 -13.03
C GLY A 221 -3.85 -7.85 -12.73
N PHE A 222 -2.53 -7.90 -12.87
CA PHE A 222 -1.74 -9.08 -12.49
C PHE A 222 -1.86 -9.36 -10.98
N THR A 223 -1.75 -8.34 -10.13
CA THR A 223 -1.88 -8.49 -8.67
C THR A 223 -3.24 -9.08 -8.29
N ILE A 224 -4.32 -8.60 -8.91
CA ILE A 224 -5.68 -9.11 -8.67
C ILE A 224 -5.81 -10.55 -9.19
N SER A 225 -5.37 -10.80 -10.41
CA SER A 225 -5.45 -12.12 -11.04
C SER A 225 -4.65 -13.18 -10.28
N ALA A 226 -3.47 -12.83 -9.76
CA ALA A 226 -2.59 -13.76 -9.06
C ALA A 226 -2.96 -13.97 -7.59
N LEU A 227 -3.36 -12.91 -6.89
CA LEU A 227 -3.57 -12.92 -5.43
C LEU A 227 -5.02 -12.91 -4.99
N GLY A 228 -5.95 -12.49 -5.87
CA GLY A 228 -7.37 -12.44 -5.55
C GLY A 228 -7.91 -13.83 -5.19
N TRP A 229 -8.59 -13.95 -4.04
CA TRP A 229 -9.13 -15.19 -3.47
C TRP A 229 -8.11 -16.33 -3.30
N ASN A 230 -6.82 -16.06 -3.47
CA ASN A 230 -5.78 -17.08 -3.48
C ASN A 230 -5.54 -17.67 -2.08
N VAL A 231 -6.13 -18.84 -1.82
CA VAL A 231 -6.06 -19.56 -0.53
C VAL A 231 -4.63 -19.96 -0.20
N SER A 232 -3.88 -20.50 -1.16
CA SER A 232 -2.48 -20.92 -0.93
C SER A 232 -1.62 -19.76 -0.47
N THR A 233 -1.77 -18.58 -1.10
CA THR A 233 -1.03 -17.36 -0.69
C THR A 233 -1.45 -16.90 0.70
N ALA A 234 -2.73 -17.00 1.05
CA ALA A 234 -3.19 -16.66 2.40
C ALA A 234 -2.58 -17.58 3.47
N LEU A 235 -2.49 -18.89 3.19
CA LEU A 235 -1.87 -19.87 4.09
C LEU A 235 -0.35 -19.71 4.21
N LEU A 236 0.30 -19.03 3.28
CA LEU A 236 1.74 -18.73 3.34
C LEU A 236 2.07 -17.51 4.22
N GLN A 237 1.08 -16.65 4.56
CA GLN A 237 1.37 -15.45 5.37
C GLN A 237 2.04 -15.76 6.73
N PRO A 238 1.65 -16.82 7.48
CA PRO A 238 2.32 -17.17 8.73
C PRO A 238 3.81 -17.50 8.61
N LEU A 239 4.32 -17.80 7.40
CA LEU A 239 5.76 -17.98 7.20
C LEU A 239 6.58 -16.74 7.57
N GLY A 240 5.97 -15.55 7.55
CA GLY A 240 6.58 -14.34 8.07
C GLY A 240 7.01 -14.43 9.55
N LEU A 241 6.46 -15.37 10.33
CA LEU A 241 6.91 -15.64 11.70
C LEU A 241 8.34 -16.19 11.77
N VAL A 242 8.83 -16.80 10.71
CA VAL A 242 10.23 -17.21 10.61
C VAL A 242 11.15 -15.98 10.62
N GLN A 243 10.81 -14.95 9.85
CA GLN A 243 11.53 -13.67 9.87
C GLN A 243 11.42 -13.00 11.26
N THR A 244 10.23 -13.04 11.86
CA THR A 244 10.01 -12.56 13.22
C THR A 244 10.95 -13.25 14.21
N ALA A 245 11.09 -14.60 14.14
CA ALA A 245 11.96 -15.35 15.03
C ALA A 245 13.43 -14.94 14.92
N VAL A 246 13.88 -14.57 13.73
CA VAL A 246 15.24 -14.05 13.51
C VAL A 246 15.40 -12.64 14.10
N VAL A 247 14.35 -11.77 14.00
CA VAL A 247 14.43 -10.36 14.43
C VAL A 247 14.27 -10.20 15.94
N ILE A 248 13.24 -10.81 16.53
CA ILE A 248 12.93 -10.64 17.96
C ILE A 248 13.39 -11.81 18.83
N GLY A 249 13.83 -12.92 18.23
CA GLY A 249 14.26 -14.15 18.89
C GLY A 249 13.14 -15.17 19.04
N LYS A 250 13.51 -16.46 18.91
CA LYS A 250 12.57 -17.60 18.89
C LYS A 250 11.64 -17.63 20.11
N ARG A 251 12.18 -17.42 21.33
CA ARG A 251 11.40 -17.42 22.58
C ARG A 251 10.29 -16.37 22.59
N ASN A 252 10.58 -15.17 22.13
CA ASN A 252 9.57 -14.09 22.10
C ASN A 252 8.53 -14.34 21.00
N THR A 253 8.94 -14.88 19.87
CA THR A 253 8.02 -15.26 18.77
C THR A 253 7.03 -16.34 19.24
N ILE A 254 7.51 -17.40 19.89
CA ILE A 254 6.64 -18.46 20.46
C ILE A 254 5.69 -17.86 21.49
N ALA A 255 6.18 -17.00 22.38
CA ALA A 255 5.32 -16.33 23.37
C ALA A 255 4.24 -15.46 22.70
N GLY A 256 4.58 -14.74 21.62
CA GLY A 256 3.63 -13.96 20.82
C GLY A 256 2.55 -14.85 20.18
N ILE A 257 2.93 -15.98 19.59
CA ILE A 257 2.00 -16.97 19.03
C ILE A 257 1.03 -17.47 20.10
N LEU A 258 1.55 -17.99 21.21
CA LEU A 258 0.75 -18.57 22.29
C LEU A 258 -0.22 -17.54 22.91
N SER A 259 0.27 -16.31 23.17
CA SER A 259 -0.56 -15.25 23.73
C SER A 259 -1.67 -14.82 22.77
N THR A 260 -1.40 -14.76 21.47
CA THR A 260 -2.41 -14.40 20.47
C THR A 260 -3.49 -15.49 20.34
N LEU A 261 -3.10 -16.76 20.34
CA LEU A 261 -4.04 -17.88 20.24
C LEU A 261 -4.91 -18.03 21.50
N SER A 262 -4.40 -17.67 22.66
CA SER A 262 -5.11 -17.80 23.94
C SER A 262 -6.12 -16.67 24.22
N SER A 263 -6.05 -15.53 23.53
CA SER A 263 -6.92 -14.38 23.81
C SER A 263 -7.35 -13.62 22.55
N PRO A 264 -8.55 -13.90 22.01
CA PRO A 264 -9.08 -13.14 20.87
C PRO A 264 -9.25 -11.63 21.12
N LYS A 265 -9.39 -11.21 22.39
CA LYS A 265 -9.52 -9.79 22.76
C LYS A 265 -8.25 -8.98 22.49
N ILE A 266 -7.10 -9.65 22.31
CA ILE A 266 -5.80 -9.01 22.10
C ILE A 266 -5.78 -8.16 20.83
N PHE A 267 -6.53 -8.53 19.80
CA PHE A 267 -6.62 -7.78 18.55
C PHE A 267 -7.13 -6.35 18.77
N LYS A 268 -8.22 -6.22 19.55
CA LYS A 268 -8.82 -4.93 19.88
C LYS A 268 -7.90 -4.11 20.79
N GLN A 269 -7.32 -4.74 21.80
CA GLN A 269 -6.40 -4.07 22.72
C GLN A 269 -5.18 -3.47 21.99
N ILE A 270 -4.63 -4.19 21.01
CA ILE A 270 -3.50 -3.71 20.21
C ILE A 270 -3.92 -2.52 19.34
N ASP A 271 -5.12 -2.55 18.73
CA ASP A 271 -5.61 -1.44 17.92
C ASP A 271 -5.84 -0.16 18.76
N GLU A 272 -6.20 -0.31 20.04
CA GLU A 272 -6.33 0.81 20.97
C GLU A 272 -4.96 1.36 21.43
N MET A 273 -3.92 0.49 21.53
CA MET A 273 -2.57 0.88 21.96
C MET A 273 -1.69 1.40 20.84
N SER A 274 -1.86 0.90 19.61
CA SER A 274 -0.97 1.20 18.48
C SER A 274 -1.77 1.69 17.26
N PRO A 275 -1.75 2.99 16.97
CA PRO A 275 -2.31 3.54 15.73
C PRO A 275 -1.71 2.91 14.46
N PHE A 276 -0.42 2.53 14.50
CA PHE A 276 0.23 1.80 13.42
C PHE A 276 -0.49 0.47 13.15
N MET A 277 -0.73 -0.33 14.19
CA MET A 277 -1.41 -1.62 14.06
C MET A 277 -2.88 -1.45 13.68
N ALA A 278 -3.57 -0.44 14.16
CA ALA A 278 -4.94 -0.12 13.76
C ALA A 278 -5.06 0.19 12.24
N SER A 279 -4.08 0.92 11.69
CA SER A 279 -4.02 1.27 10.27
C SER A 279 -3.39 0.18 9.38
N ARG A 280 -2.82 -0.86 9.97
CA ARG A 280 -1.98 -1.86 9.29
C ARG A 280 -2.69 -2.56 8.13
N SER A 281 -3.99 -2.84 8.25
CA SER A 281 -4.78 -3.46 7.18
C SER A 281 -4.81 -2.66 5.87
N ALA A 282 -4.59 -1.34 5.94
CA ALA A 282 -4.54 -0.43 4.78
C ALA A 282 -3.11 -0.12 4.32
N THR A 283 -2.08 -0.42 5.15
CA THR A 283 -0.69 0.02 4.89
C THR A 283 0.31 -1.11 4.75
N TRP A 284 -0.10 -2.37 4.91
CA TRP A 284 0.83 -3.51 4.96
C TRP A 284 1.50 -3.84 3.62
N HIS A 285 0.79 -3.66 2.48
CA HIS A 285 1.33 -3.97 1.15
C HIS A 285 0.81 -3.00 0.09
N LYS A 286 1.72 -2.25 -0.51
CA LYS A 286 1.38 -1.17 -1.45
C LYS A 286 0.71 -1.69 -2.73
N ASP A 287 1.23 -2.78 -3.32
CA ASP A 287 0.68 -3.30 -4.58
C ASP A 287 -0.75 -3.80 -4.42
N ILE A 288 -1.07 -4.44 -3.30
CA ILE A 288 -2.45 -4.87 -2.99
C ILE A 288 -3.35 -3.66 -2.76
N THR A 289 -2.86 -2.64 -2.04
CA THR A 289 -3.62 -1.40 -1.80
C THR A 289 -3.88 -0.65 -3.11
N ASP A 290 -2.89 -0.57 -4.00
CA ASP A 290 -3.04 0.06 -5.32
C ASP A 290 -4.03 -0.72 -6.19
N ALA A 291 -3.94 -2.05 -6.19
CA ALA A 291 -4.86 -2.93 -6.92
C ALA A 291 -6.31 -2.76 -6.42
N GLN A 292 -6.53 -2.69 -5.10
CA GLN A 292 -7.86 -2.44 -4.53
C GLN A 292 -8.41 -1.07 -4.91
N ARG A 293 -7.58 -0.02 -4.87
CA ARG A 293 -7.99 1.32 -5.31
C ARG A 293 -8.42 1.33 -6.77
N GLN A 294 -7.69 0.63 -7.64
CA GLN A 294 -8.05 0.56 -9.06
C GLN A 294 -9.36 -0.18 -9.30
N LEU A 295 -9.66 -1.24 -8.54
CA LEU A 295 -10.96 -1.92 -8.60
C LEU A 295 -12.14 -0.98 -8.31
N THR A 296 -11.91 0.09 -7.53
CA THR A 296 -12.93 1.10 -7.23
C THR A 296 -13.30 1.94 -8.45
N PHE A 297 -12.42 2.06 -9.46
CA PHE A 297 -12.60 2.92 -10.63
C PHE A 297 -12.88 2.16 -11.94
N THR A 298 -13.01 0.84 -11.90
CA THR A 298 -13.18 0.00 -13.09
C THR A 298 -14.59 -0.60 -13.22
N VAL A 299 -14.75 -1.44 -14.20
CA VAL A 299 -15.94 -2.11 -14.74
C VAL A 299 -17.02 -2.47 -13.70
N LEU A 300 -16.65 -2.81 -12.46
CA LEU A 300 -17.60 -3.17 -11.40
C LEU A 300 -18.54 -2.01 -11.03
N ASP A 301 -18.03 -0.78 -10.92
CA ASP A 301 -18.87 0.39 -10.57
C ASP A 301 -19.86 0.74 -11.70
N LYS A 302 -19.48 0.43 -12.95
CA LYS A 302 -20.33 0.69 -14.12
C LYS A 302 -21.46 -0.33 -14.28
N TYR A 303 -21.24 -1.59 -13.86
CA TYR A 303 -22.18 -2.70 -14.10
C TYR A 303 -22.84 -3.26 -12.82
N THR A 304 -22.29 -2.92 -11.64
CA THR A 304 -22.82 -3.41 -10.36
C THR A 304 -22.86 -2.23 -9.36
N PRO A 305 -23.94 -1.43 -9.38
CA PRO A 305 -24.00 -0.25 -8.53
C PRO A 305 -24.14 -0.59 -7.03
N GLY A 306 -23.43 0.15 -6.18
CA GLY A 306 -23.67 0.20 -4.75
C GLY A 306 -22.90 -0.82 -3.90
N LYS A 307 -23.49 -1.23 -2.78
CA LYS A 307 -22.88 -2.07 -1.73
C LYS A 307 -22.36 -3.43 -2.21
N SER A 308 -22.91 -3.98 -3.28
CA SER A 308 -22.50 -5.28 -3.84
C SER A 308 -21.10 -5.21 -4.49
N ALA A 309 -20.79 -4.13 -5.21
CA ALA A 309 -19.47 -3.93 -5.81
C ALA A 309 -18.38 -3.77 -4.73
N GLU A 310 -18.69 -3.03 -3.68
CA GLU A 310 -17.79 -2.84 -2.54
C GLU A 310 -17.50 -4.17 -1.83
N PHE A 311 -18.53 -4.97 -1.58
CA PHE A 311 -18.39 -6.30 -0.98
C PHE A 311 -17.51 -7.22 -1.83
N ILE A 312 -17.69 -7.26 -3.15
CA ILE A 312 -16.88 -8.08 -4.05
C ILE A 312 -15.42 -7.63 -4.04
N ARG A 313 -15.16 -6.33 -4.09
CA ARG A 313 -13.80 -5.76 -4.04
C ARG A 313 -13.07 -6.14 -2.76
N ASP A 314 -13.74 -6.01 -1.62
CA ASP A 314 -13.16 -6.30 -0.32
C ASP A 314 -12.92 -7.80 -0.15
N SER A 315 -13.74 -8.66 -0.76
CA SER A 315 -13.59 -10.11 -0.71
C SER A 315 -12.32 -10.61 -1.38
N PHE A 316 -11.84 -9.96 -2.46
CA PHE A 316 -10.68 -10.45 -3.23
C PHE A 316 -9.43 -10.67 -2.38
N PHE A 317 -9.16 -9.78 -1.45
CA PHE A 317 -7.97 -9.85 -0.60
C PHE A 317 -8.28 -10.13 0.87
N TRP A 318 -9.55 -10.45 1.19
CA TRP A 318 -9.98 -10.64 2.58
C TRP A 318 -9.16 -11.69 3.32
N MET A 319 -8.96 -12.88 2.71
CA MET A 319 -8.23 -13.97 3.34
C MET A 319 -6.76 -13.61 3.61
N ILE A 320 -6.07 -13.07 2.60
CA ILE A 320 -4.67 -12.64 2.74
C ILE A 320 -4.55 -11.58 3.84
N LYS A 321 -5.45 -10.60 3.87
CA LYS A 321 -5.48 -9.55 4.90
C LYS A 321 -5.71 -10.11 6.30
N LYS A 322 -6.62 -11.07 6.45
CA LYS A 322 -6.92 -11.68 7.75
C LYS A 322 -5.76 -12.53 8.27
N THR A 323 -5.18 -13.38 7.43
CA THR A 323 -4.02 -14.20 7.81
C THR A 323 -2.79 -13.34 8.10
N GLN A 324 -2.54 -12.29 7.30
CA GLN A 324 -1.47 -11.33 7.58
C GLN A 324 -1.71 -10.61 8.90
N ARG A 325 -2.94 -10.18 9.19
CA ARG A 325 -3.27 -9.53 10.46
C ARG A 325 -2.97 -10.40 11.67
N VAL A 326 -3.26 -11.70 11.59
CA VAL A 326 -2.92 -12.67 12.64
C VAL A 326 -1.41 -12.74 12.82
N THR A 327 -0.65 -12.85 11.74
CA THR A 327 0.82 -12.88 11.74
C THR A 327 1.42 -11.59 12.31
N ASP A 328 0.89 -10.43 11.94
CA ASP A 328 1.31 -9.13 12.45
C ASP A 328 1.06 -9.03 13.97
N VAL A 329 -0.11 -9.47 14.46
CA VAL A 329 -0.43 -9.46 15.90
C VAL A 329 0.48 -10.40 16.69
N MET A 330 0.73 -11.62 16.20
CA MET A 330 1.68 -12.56 16.82
C MET A 330 3.08 -11.95 16.93
N THR A 331 3.52 -11.28 15.87
CA THR A 331 4.80 -10.57 15.82
C THR A 331 4.84 -9.43 16.82
N TRP A 332 3.79 -8.59 16.84
CA TRP A 332 3.71 -7.42 17.69
C TRP A 332 3.73 -7.77 19.19
N VAL A 333 2.95 -8.76 19.60
CA VAL A 333 2.90 -9.23 21.00
C VAL A 333 4.26 -9.75 21.45
N GLY A 334 4.90 -10.58 20.62
CA GLY A 334 6.26 -11.07 20.91
C GLY A 334 7.28 -9.94 20.99
N ALA A 335 7.17 -8.95 20.11
CA ALA A 335 8.05 -7.79 20.07
C ALA A 335 7.82 -6.85 21.26
N GLN A 336 6.56 -6.58 21.63
CA GLN A 336 6.24 -5.78 22.82
C GLN A 336 6.83 -6.41 24.09
N ARG A 337 6.67 -7.73 24.25
CA ARG A 337 7.29 -8.47 25.37
C ARG A 337 8.81 -8.24 25.43
N LYS A 338 9.49 -8.34 24.30
CA LYS A 338 10.92 -8.05 24.19
C LYS A 338 11.23 -6.58 24.49
N GLY A 339 10.42 -5.66 23.98
CA GLY A 339 10.54 -4.23 24.24
C GLY A 339 10.42 -3.88 25.72
N LEU A 340 9.46 -4.46 26.44
CA LEU A 340 9.33 -4.27 27.90
C LEU A 340 10.57 -4.73 28.66
N GLN A 341 11.22 -5.81 28.20
CA GLN A 341 12.49 -6.26 28.79
C GLN A 341 13.66 -5.31 28.47
N LEU A 342 13.72 -4.79 27.23
CA LEU A 342 14.78 -3.89 26.79
C LEU A 342 14.69 -2.48 27.39
N PHE A 343 13.47 -2.01 27.67
CA PHE A 343 13.20 -0.65 28.15
C PHE A 343 12.68 -0.62 29.58
N GLU A 344 13.02 -1.63 30.39
CA GLU A 344 12.77 -1.67 31.84
C GLU A 344 11.30 -1.40 32.19
N GLY A 345 10.37 -1.95 31.40
CA GLY A 345 8.92 -1.81 31.60
C GLY A 345 8.28 -0.55 31.00
N ASN A 346 9.02 0.28 30.29
CA ASN A 346 8.47 1.46 29.61
C ASN A 346 7.54 1.02 28.46
N ILE A 347 6.22 1.23 28.65
CA ILE A 347 5.16 0.77 27.75
C ILE A 347 5.25 1.48 26.40
N ASP A 348 5.40 2.81 26.37
CA ASP A 348 5.42 3.59 25.13
C ASP A 348 6.60 3.19 24.23
N LYS A 349 7.79 3.06 24.81
CA LYS A 349 8.98 2.57 24.07
C LYS A 349 8.83 1.13 23.61
N ALA A 350 8.11 0.29 24.37
CA ALA A 350 7.85 -1.09 23.98
C ALA A 350 6.85 -1.17 22.83
N ILE A 351 5.84 -0.31 22.78
CA ILE A 351 4.88 -0.17 21.68
C ILE A 351 5.63 0.27 20.41
N GLU A 352 6.41 1.36 20.49
CA GLU A 352 7.21 1.86 19.36
C GLU A 352 8.19 0.80 18.83
N TYR A 353 8.82 0.04 19.73
CA TYR A 353 9.67 -1.08 19.35
C TYR A 353 8.88 -2.17 18.63
N ALA A 354 7.68 -2.53 19.13
CA ALA A 354 6.84 -3.55 18.54
C ALA A 354 6.39 -3.15 17.12
N ASP A 355 5.93 -1.91 16.93
CA ASP A 355 5.54 -1.37 15.63
C ASP A 355 6.68 -1.45 14.62
N ARG A 356 7.89 -1.05 15.01
CA ARG A 356 9.09 -1.16 14.16
C ARG A 356 9.45 -2.61 13.82
N MET A 357 9.28 -3.55 14.75
CA MET A 357 9.59 -4.95 14.50
C MET A 357 8.59 -5.58 13.52
N VAL A 358 7.31 -5.22 13.60
CA VAL A 358 6.30 -5.63 12.59
C VAL A 358 6.66 -5.06 11.22
N ALA A 359 6.89 -3.75 11.09
CA ALA A 359 7.27 -3.13 9.82
C ALA A 359 8.51 -3.78 9.20
N ARG A 360 9.47 -4.16 10.03
CA ARG A 360 10.75 -4.75 9.63
C ARG A 360 10.65 -6.22 9.21
N SER A 361 9.84 -7.04 9.90
CA SER A 361 9.77 -8.48 9.66
C SER A 361 8.61 -8.89 8.76
N GLN A 362 7.55 -8.08 8.67
CA GLN A 362 6.35 -8.38 7.90
C GLN A 362 6.19 -7.48 6.66
N ALA A 363 7.25 -6.78 6.27
CA ALA A 363 7.25 -5.73 5.26
C ALA A 363 6.29 -4.55 5.61
N SER A 364 6.36 -3.47 4.87
CA SER A 364 5.51 -2.30 5.05
C SER A 364 5.23 -1.64 3.71
N GLY A 365 3.97 -1.27 3.49
CA GLY A 365 3.55 -0.47 2.33
C GLY A 365 3.76 1.04 2.52
N ILE A 366 4.17 1.47 3.72
CA ILE A 366 4.44 2.88 4.02
C ILE A 366 5.64 3.36 3.22
N PHE A 367 5.55 4.59 2.70
CA PHE A 367 6.57 5.15 1.81
C PHE A 367 7.99 5.09 2.40
N GLY A 368 8.16 5.46 3.67
CA GLY A 368 9.46 5.50 4.35
C GLY A 368 10.16 4.15 4.50
N ASP A 369 9.38 3.07 4.59
CA ASP A 369 9.89 1.72 4.85
C ASP A 369 10.27 0.98 3.56
N ARG A 370 9.79 1.46 2.40
CA ARG A 370 10.06 0.82 1.10
C ARG A 370 11.41 1.23 0.52
N THR A 371 12.08 0.29 -0.12
CA THR A 371 13.33 0.54 -0.86
C THR A 371 13.07 1.40 -2.09
N SER A 372 14.13 1.98 -2.67
CA SER A 372 14.03 2.75 -3.91
C SER A 372 13.48 1.93 -5.07
N LEU A 373 13.84 0.65 -5.17
CA LEU A 373 13.33 -0.27 -6.20
C LEU A 373 11.81 -0.49 -6.06
N GLU A 374 11.33 -0.77 -4.85
CA GLU A 374 9.89 -0.94 -4.57
C GLU A 374 9.09 0.33 -4.85
N ARG A 375 9.73 1.50 -4.79
CA ARG A 375 9.13 2.79 -5.15
C ARG A 375 9.21 3.09 -6.64
N GLY A 376 9.93 2.29 -7.42
CA GLY A 376 10.19 2.53 -8.84
C GLY A 376 11.21 3.65 -9.09
N SER A 377 12.04 3.97 -8.09
CA SER A 377 13.08 4.99 -8.22
C SER A 377 14.42 4.30 -8.42
N TYR A 378 14.91 4.29 -9.66
CA TYR A 378 16.26 3.84 -9.96
C TYR A 378 16.99 4.95 -10.70
N GLU A 379 18.09 5.42 -10.12
CA GLU A 379 18.88 6.55 -10.63
C GLU A 379 18.05 7.78 -11.11
N THR A 380 18.63 8.72 -11.78
CA THR A 380 18.02 10.03 -12.09
C THR A 380 16.90 10.02 -13.14
N LYS A 381 16.49 8.88 -13.69
CA LYS A 381 15.54 8.81 -14.80
C LYS A 381 14.09 8.58 -14.33
N ARG A 382 13.30 9.64 -14.43
CA ARG A 382 11.88 9.73 -14.03
C ARG A 382 10.87 8.95 -14.88
N GLN A 383 11.27 8.44 -16.06
CA GLN A 383 10.31 8.07 -17.10
C GLN A 383 9.80 6.61 -17.04
N GLN A 384 10.22 5.81 -16.07
CA GLN A 384 9.92 4.38 -16.03
C GLN A 384 9.48 3.86 -14.65
N THR A 385 8.88 4.68 -13.82
CA THR A 385 8.55 4.33 -12.44
C THR A 385 7.61 3.13 -12.33
N GLU A 386 6.53 3.12 -13.08
CA GLU A 386 5.57 2.00 -13.05
C GLU A 386 6.09 0.76 -13.79
N MET A 387 6.91 0.93 -14.79
CA MET A 387 7.62 -0.19 -15.45
C MET A 387 8.58 -0.88 -14.46
N ILE A 388 9.35 -0.11 -13.69
CA ILE A 388 10.24 -0.67 -12.65
C ILE A 388 9.39 -1.35 -11.58
N ARG A 389 8.30 -0.73 -11.10
CA ARG A 389 7.37 -1.32 -10.13
C ARG A 389 6.70 -2.58 -10.66
N ALA A 390 6.35 -2.64 -11.93
CA ALA A 390 5.81 -3.84 -12.56
C ALA A 390 6.87 -4.95 -12.65
N TRP A 391 8.13 -4.60 -12.87
CA TRP A 391 9.24 -5.55 -12.83
C TRP A 391 9.53 -6.03 -11.41
N THR A 392 9.48 -5.16 -10.41
CA THR A 392 9.72 -5.47 -9.00
C THR A 392 8.45 -5.80 -8.21
N GLY A 393 7.32 -6.00 -8.88
CA GLY A 393 6.03 -6.28 -8.22
C GLY A 393 6.13 -7.46 -7.24
N LEU A 394 5.46 -7.31 -6.08
CA LEU A 394 5.39 -8.30 -5.01
C LEU A 394 6.74 -8.67 -4.35
N ILE A 395 7.77 -7.83 -4.54
CA ILE A 395 9.12 -8.09 -4.01
C ILE A 395 9.29 -7.73 -2.53
N SER A 396 8.36 -6.96 -1.94
CA SER A 396 8.49 -6.37 -0.58
C SER A 396 8.86 -7.39 0.49
N TYR A 397 8.28 -8.58 0.43
CA TYR A 397 8.57 -9.67 1.37
C TYR A 397 10.02 -10.14 1.27
N PHE A 398 10.51 -10.35 0.05
CA PHE A 398 11.90 -10.76 -0.19
C PHE A 398 12.90 -9.66 0.16
N MET A 399 12.54 -8.41 -0.06
CA MET A 399 13.38 -7.25 0.33
C MET A 399 13.51 -7.15 1.85
N ALA A 400 12.41 -7.34 2.59
CA ALA A 400 12.44 -7.39 4.06
C ALA A 400 13.39 -8.49 4.56
N LYS A 401 13.28 -9.69 4.01
CA LYS A 401 14.14 -10.84 4.30
C LYS A 401 15.62 -10.54 4.01
N THR A 402 15.92 -10.03 2.83
CA THR A 402 17.28 -9.67 2.40
C THR A 402 17.88 -8.60 3.31
N ASN A 403 17.12 -7.58 3.69
CA ASN A 403 17.56 -6.56 4.63
C ASN A 403 17.90 -7.13 6.01
N ILE A 404 17.08 -8.07 6.52
CA ILE A 404 17.35 -8.79 7.77
C ILE A 404 18.66 -9.58 7.65
N ALA A 405 18.85 -10.33 6.57
CA ALA A 405 20.05 -11.12 6.33
C ALA A 405 21.32 -10.24 6.25
N ILE A 406 21.27 -9.14 5.50
CA ILE A 406 22.39 -8.17 5.40
C ILE A 406 22.73 -7.59 6.78
N GLU A 407 21.72 -7.18 7.54
CA GLU A 407 21.96 -6.62 8.88
C GLU A 407 22.57 -7.65 9.83
N LYS A 408 22.07 -8.87 9.84
CA LYS A 408 22.64 -9.96 10.64
C LYS A 408 24.09 -10.24 10.26
N THR A 409 24.38 -10.31 8.97
CA THR A 409 25.74 -10.51 8.44
C THR A 409 26.68 -9.38 8.89
N LYS A 410 26.24 -8.11 8.82
CA LYS A 410 27.03 -6.95 9.27
C LYS A 410 27.29 -6.93 10.78
N LYS A 411 26.36 -7.43 11.61
CA LYS A 411 26.48 -7.49 13.06
C LYS A 411 27.26 -8.72 13.57
N THR A 412 27.51 -9.68 12.72
CA THR A 412 28.22 -10.91 13.09
C THR A 412 29.69 -10.62 13.37
N LYS A 413 30.15 -11.07 14.52
CA LYS A 413 31.57 -11.07 14.88
C LYS A 413 32.22 -12.32 14.31
N TRP A 414 32.80 -12.21 13.13
CA TRP A 414 33.34 -13.33 12.35
C TRP A 414 34.51 -14.07 13.02
N ASN A 415 35.17 -13.43 13.99
CA ASN A 415 36.22 -14.04 14.83
C ASN A 415 35.67 -14.79 16.04
N ASN A 416 34.35 -14.82 16.25
CA ASN A 416 33.71 -15.50 17.38
C ASN A 416 32.83 -16.67 16.86
N PRO A 417 33.20 -17.93 17.14
CA PRO A 417 32.46 -19.12 16.66
C PRO A 417 30.99 -19.12 17.07
N VAL A 418 30.64 -18.65 18.27
CA VAL A 418 29.25 -18.56 18.74
C VAL A 418 28.44 -17.57 17.93
N SER A 419 29.05 -16.40 17.59
CA SER A 419 28.41 -15.41 16.74
C SER A 419 28.17 -15.93 15.32
N VAL A 420 29.14 -16.68 14.77
CA VAL A 420 29.03 -17.30 13.44
C VAL A 420 27.96 -18.39 13.43
N ALA A 421 27.92 -19.25 14.46
CA ALA A 421 26.89 -20.29 14.59
C ALA A 421 25.48 -19.69 14.71
N SER A 422 25.34 -18.58 15.46
CA SER A 422 24.07 -17.86 15.56
C SER A 422 23.64 -17.29 14.20
N TRP A 423 24.56 -16.67 13.46
CA TRP A 423 24.31 -16.17 12.12
C TRP A 423 23.89 -17.31 11.16
N ALA A 424 24.61 -18.42 11.15
CA ALA A 424 24.29 -19.57 10.32
C ALA A 424 22.87 -20.11 10.62
N THR A 425 22.51 -20.19 11.92
CA THR A 425 21.16 -20.59 12.33
C THR A 425 20.10 -19.62 11.83
N ASP A 426 20.37 -18.30 11.90
CA ASP A 426 19.46 -17.29 11.38
C ASP A 426 19.29 -17.40 9.85
N MET A 427 20.36 -17.70 9.09
CA MET A 427 20.29 -17.90 7.63
C MET A 427 19.53 -19.18 7.26
N VAL A 428 19.75 -20.27 7.97
CA VAL A 428 18.97 -21.52 7.79
C VAL A 428 17.49 -21.27 8.05
N LEU A 429 17.13 -20.54 9.11
CA LEU A 429 15.75 -20.17 9.37
C LEU A 429 15.16 -19.36 8.23
N LEU A 430 15.83 -18.28 7.81
CA LEU A 430 15.32 -17.34 6.80
C LEU A 430 15.12 -17.99 5.43
N TYR A 431 15.99 -18.89 5.02
CA TYR A 431 16.00 -19.36 3.65
C TYR A 431 15.60 -20.83 3.50
N VAL A 432 16.10 -21.71 4.37
CA VAL A 432 15.86 -23.16 4.24
C VAL A 432 14.55 -23.59 4.90
N VAL A 433 14.35 -23.22 6.17
CA VAL A 433 13.13 -23.61 6.92
C VAL A 433 11.89 -23.01 6.28
N GLU A 434 11.96 -21.75 5.88
CA GLU A 434 10.85 -21.10 5.19
C GLU A 434 10.55 -21.74 3.83
N ALA A 435 11.59 -22.10 3.06
CA ALA A 435 11.43 -22.81 1.80
C ALA A 435 10.75 -24.17 1.99
N ALA A 436 11.22 -24.96 2.96
CA ALA A 436 10.65 -26.27 3.28
C ALA A 436 9.17 -26.18 3.69
N LEU A 437 8.84 -25.23 4.58
CA LEU A 437 7.45 -24.97 4.95
C LEU A 437 6.60 -24.49 3.76
N GLY A 438 7.19 -23.69 2.87
CA GLY A 438 6.53 -23.24 1.65
C GLY A 438 6.22 -24.39 0.68
N VAL A 439 7.11 -25.34 0.53
CA VAL A 439 6.91 -26.57 -0.26
C VAL A 439 5.77 -27.40 0.35
N LEU A 440 5.78 -27.60 1.66
CA LEU A 440 4.75 -28.34 2.39
C LEU A 440 3.36 -27.71 2.23
N VAL A 441 3.24 -26.40 2.49
CA VAL A 441 1.96 -25.66 2.41
C VAL A 441 1.38 -25.66 0.99
N ARG A 442 2.22 -25.79 -0.04
CA ARG A 442 1.78 -25.85 -1.45
C ARG A 442 1.45 -27.27 -1.93
N GLY A 443 1.49 -28.28 -1.07
CA GLY A 443 1.27 -29.68 -1.46
C GLY A 443 2.33 -30.23 -2.44
N ASN A 444 3.52 -29.62 -2.46
CA ASN A 444 4.61 -30.04 -3.35
C ASN A 444 5.62 -30.97 -2.65
N TRP A 445 5.24 -31.52 -1.49
CA TRP A 445 6.10 -32.48 -0.79
C TRP A 445 6.20 -33.76 -1.62
N PRO A 446 7.38 -34.36 -1.80
CA PRO A 446 7.53 -35.66 -2.49
C PRO A 446 6.83 -36.78 -1.70
N ASP A 447 6.51 -37.86 -2.38
CA ASP A 447 6.02 -39.06 -1.74
C ASP A 447 7.03 -39.60 -0.71
N ASP A 448 6.55 -40.29 0.32
CA ASP A 448 7.31 -40.68 1.52
C ASP A 448 8.57 -41.52 1.25
N GLU A 449 8.72 -42.07 0.04
CA GLU A 449 9.85 -42.93 -0.35
C GLU A 449 10.98 -42.17 -1.09
N ASP A 450 10.84 -40.88 -1.40
CA ASP A 450 11.80 -40.10 -2.20
C ASP A 450 12.50 -39.00 -1.39
N GLU A 451 13.40 -39.40 -0.47
CA GLU A 451 14.19 -38.43 0.33
C GLU A 451 15.10 -37.53 -0.55
N GLU A 452 15.63 -38.06 -1.66
CA GLU A 452 16.49 -37.31 -2.57
C GLU A 452 15.68 -36.23 -3.33
N GLY A 453 14.47 -36.56 -3.75
CA GLY A 453 13.53 -35.63 -4.34
C GLY A 453 13.09 -34.52 -3.37
N ALA A 454 12.90 -34.86 -2.08
CA ALA A 454 12.59 -33.87 -1.04
C ALA A 454 13.74 -32.86 -0.85
N ALA A 455 14.97 -33.37 -0.71
CA ALA A 455 16.15 -32.51 -0.56
C ALA A 455 16.35 -31.60 -1.77
N LYS A 456 16.16 -32.12 -2.99
CA LYS A 456 16.23 -31.32 -4.23
C LYS A 456 15.19 -30.23 -4.28
N LYS A 457 13.91 -30.51 -3.98
CA LYS A 457 12.82 -29.50 -3.97
C LYS A 457 13.06 -28.42 -2.92
N ILE A 458 13.55 -28.78 -1.73
CA ILE A 458 13.90 -27.79 -0.71
C ILE A 458 15.08 -26.92 -1.18
N ALA A 459 16.10 -27.52 -1.81
CA ALA A 459 17.24 -26.79 -2.34
C ALA A 459 16.80 -25.79 -3.44
N GLU A 460 16.00 -26.23 -4.38
CA GLU A 460 15.42 -25.35 -5.44
C GLU A 460 14.60 -24.22 -4.84
N ALA A 461 13.68 -24.50 -3.91
CA ALA A 461 12.89 -23.48 -3.23
C ALA A 461 13.75 -22.54 -2.38
N THR A 462 14.86 -23.02 -1.80
CA THR A 462 15.83 -22.20 -1.08
C THR A 462 16.55 -21.23 -2.03
N MET A 463 16.99 -21.72 -3.19
CA MET A 463 17.60 -20.87 -4.22
C MET A 463 16.62 -19.81 -4.73
N GLN A 464 15.37 -20.16 -4.99
CA GLN A 464 14.32 -19.21 -5.37
C GLN A 464 14.08 -18.14 -4.28
N ASN A 465 14.09 -18.54 -3.01
CA ASN A 465 13.96 -17.61 -1.89
C ASN A 465 15.14 -16.62 -1.78
N ILE A 466 16.35 -17.06 -2.05
CA ILE A 466 17.54 -16.19 -2.08
C ILE A 466 17.46 -15.27 -3.30
N ALA A 467 17.20 -15.82 -4.48
CA ALA A 467 17.10 -15.07 -5.73
C ALA A 467 15.96 -14.03 -5.72
N GLY A 468 14.85 -14.35 -5.07
CA GLY A 468 13.68 -13.45 -4.95
C GLY A 468 14.01 -12.11 -4.32
N GLY A 469 15.00 -12.03 -3.44
CA GLY A 469 15.50 -10.80 -2.83
C GLY A 469 16.47 -9.99 -3.68
N LEU A 470 16.91 -10.51 -4.82
CA LEU A 470 17.93 -9.92 -5.68
C LEU A 470 17.36 -9.69 -7.08
N PRO A 471 16.81 -8.50 -7.37
CA PRO A 471 16.32 -8.14 -8.70
C PRO A 471 17.42 -8.34 -9.74
N GLY A 472 17.09 -8.99 -10.87
CA GLY A 472 18.04 -9.42 -11.89
C GLY A 472 18.48 -10.88 -11.72
N ILE A 473 18.83 -11.33 -10.54
CA ILE A 473 19.14 -12.76 -10.28
C ILE A 473 17.86 -13.59 -10.29
N ARG A 474 16.77 -13.07 -9.74
CA ARG A 474 15.45 -13.72 -9.80
C ARG A 474 15.05 -14.05 -11.24
N GLU A 475 15.24 -13.12 -12.17
CA GLU A 475 14.93 -13.30 -13.58
C GLU A 475 15.81 -14.37 -14.23
N VAL A 476 17.11 -14.39 -13.90
CA VAL A 476 18.05 -15.42 -14.41
C VAL A 476 17.66 -16.82 -13.90
N VAL A 477 17.35 -16.94 -12.61
CA VAL A 477 16.92 -18.23 -12.01
C VAL A 477 15.59 -18.68 -12.63
N SER A 478 14.62 -17.76 -12.81
CA SER A 478 13.34 -18.08 -13.44
C SER A 478 13.53 -18.61 -14.88
N VAL A 479 14.42 -18.00 -15.66
CA VAL A 479 14.71 -18.44 -17.04
C VAL A 479 15.41 -19.81 -17.05
N TYR A 480 16.33 -20.05 -16.10
CA TYR A 480 17.01 -21.34 -15.98
C TYR A 480 16.05 -22.47 -15.64
N GLU A 481 15.01 -22.20 -14.87
CA GLU A 481 13.95 -23.15 -14.49
C GLU A 481 12.85 -23.29 -15.55
N GLY A 482 13.01 -22.67 -16.72
CA GLY A 482 12.04 -22.73 -17.83
C GLY A 482 10.89 -21.73 -17.71
N PHE A 483 10.95 -20.80 -16.75
CA PHE A 483 10.01 -19.68 -16.65
C PHE A 483 10.58 -18.45 -17.36
N GLN A 484 9.72 -17.69 -18.05
CA GLN A 484 10.15 -16.43 -18.64
C GLN A 484 10.42 -15.39 -17.53
N GLY A 485 11.64 -14.85 -17.48
CA GLY A 485 12.00 -13.78 -16.56
C GLY A 485 11.23 -12.48 -16.86
N GLY A 486 11.27 -11.52 -15.93
CA GLY A 486 10.71 -10.17 -16.17
C GLY A 486 9.60 -9.74 -15.18
N GLY A 487 9.46 -10.40 -14.04
CA GLY A 487 8.49 -10.04 -13.00
C GLY A 487 7.04 -10.07 -13.51
N VAL A 488 6.25 -9.07 -13.10
CA VAL A 488 4.86 -8.93 -13.56
C VAL A 488 4.76 -8.80 -15.09
N LEU A 489 5.66 -8.04 -15.71
CA LEU A 489 5.65 -7.84 -17.16
C LEU A 489 5.97 -9.14 -17.91
N GLY A 490 6.93 -9.95 -17.42
CA GLY A 490 7.23 -11.25 -17.97
C GLY A 490 6.03 -12.20 -17.86
N ALA A 491 5.41 -12.28 -16.68
CA ALA A 491 4.21 -13.11 -16.45
C ALA A 491 3.01 -12.67 -17.31
N VAL A 492 2.86 -11.37 -17.57
CA VAL A 492 1.86 -10.83 -18.50
C VAL A 492 2.17 -11.29 -19.93
N ALA A 493 3.42 -11.06 -20.40
CA ALA A 493 3.85 -11.45 -21.74
C ALA A 493 3.70 -12.96 -21.97
N GLU A 494 4.08 -13.78 -21.00
CA GLU A 494 3.90 -15.24 -21.02
C GLU A 494 2.43 -15.63 -21.15
N SER A 495 1.53 -15.02 -20.34
CA SER A 495 0.11 -15.35 -20.37
C SER A 495 -0.53 -15.08 -21.72
N PHE A 496 -0.18 -13.95 -22.34
CA PHE A 496 -0.64 -13.62 -23.70
C PHE A 496 0.08 -14.44 -24.77
N GLY A 497 1.40 -14.65 -24.64
CA GLY A 497 2.19 -15.45 -25.56
C GLY A 497 1.69 -16.88 -25.65
N ASN A 498 1.47 -17.54 -24.53
CA ASN A 498 0.93 -18.90 -24.48
C ASN A 498 -0.47 -18.99 -25.12
N MET A 499 -1.35 -18.02 -24.79
CA MET A 499 -2.68 -17.94 -25.40
C MET A 499 -2.60 -17.82 -26.94
N PHE A 500 -1.76 -16.92 -27.46
CA PHE A 500 -1.59 -16.73 -28.92
C PHE A 500 -0.94 -17.94 -29.59
N THR A 501 0.08 -18.54 -28.97
CA THR A 501 0.78 -19.72 -29.52
C THR A 501 -0.18 -20.90 -29.63
N GLN A 502 -0.90 -21.22 -28.55
CA GLN A 502 -1.87 -22.33 -28.52
C GLN A 502 -3.01 -22.08 -29.53
N ALA A 503 -3.53 -20.85 -29.59
CA ALA A 503 -4.55 -20.49 -30.60
C ALA A 503 -4.03 -20.65 -32.05
N SER A 504 -2.77 -20.27 -32.34
CA SER A 504 -2.18 -20.37 -33.66
C SER A 504 -1.90 -21.81 -34.10
N GLN A 505 -1.69 -22.71 -33.12
CA GLN A 505 -1.47 -24.15 -33.34
C GLN A 505 -2.79 -24.93 -33.41
N GLY A 506 -3.93 -24.28 -33.16
CA GLY A 506 -5.24 -24.92 -33.10
C GLY A 506 -5.45 -25.76 -31.84
N GLU A 507 -4.61 -25.62 -30.84
CA GLU A 507 -4.70 -26.31 -29.55
C GLU A 507 -5.66 -25.57 -28.62
N LEU A 508 -6.95 -25.83 -28.78
CA LEU A 508 -8.03 -25.21 -27.96
C LEU A 508 -8.41 -26.14 -26.79
N ASP A 509 -7.40 -26.63 -26.09
CA ASP A 509 -7.55 -27.55 -24.96
C ASP A 509 -7.71 -26.84 -23.60
N ALA A 510 -7.64 -27.60 -22.51
CA ALA A 510 -7.70 -27.08 -21.14
C ALA A 510 -6.55 -26.11 -20.81
N ALA A 511 -5.38 -26.30 -21.42
CA ALA A 511 -4.23 -25.40 -21.23
C ALA A 511 -4.48 -24.04 -21.89
N PHE A 512 -5.09 -24.02 -23.09
CA PHE A 512 -5.53 -22.81 -23.75
C PHE A 512 -6.58 -22.05 -22.89
N VAL A 513 -7.58 -22.76 -22.38
CA VAL A 513 -8.61 -22.14 -21.52
C VAL A 513 -7.99 -21.51 -20.27
N LYS A 514 -7.04 -22.18 -19.63
CA LYS A 514 -6.31 -21.65 -18.45
C LYS A 514 -5.46 -20.42 -18.81
N SER A 515 -4.78 -20.44 -19.95
CA SER A 515 -3.96 -19.29 -20.44
C SER A 515 -4.84 -18.10 -20.80
N MET A 516 -5.94 -18.36 -21.51
CA MET A 516 -6.93 -17.34 -21.86
C MET A 516 -7.57 -16.72 -20.60
N ASN A 517 -8.00 -17.54 -19.64
CA ASN A 517 -8.56 -17.05 -18.38
C ASN A 517 -7.56 -16.18 -17.62
N LYS A 518 -6.28 -16.55 -17.57
CA LYS A 518 -5.23 -15.77 -16.93
C LYS A 518 -5.02 -14.41 -17.62
N ALA A 519 -4.95 -14.39 -18.95
CA ALA A 519 -4.82 -13.16 -19.74
C ALA A 519 -6.04 -12.23 -19.54
N LEU A 520 -7.26 -12.79 -19.60
CA LEU A 520 -8.49 -12.05 -19.34
C LEU A 520 -8.57 -11.54 -17.90
N GLY A 521 -8.12 -12.33 -16.91
CA GLY A 521 -8.08 -11.91 -15.51
C GLY A 521 -7.20 -10.68 -15.28
N ILE A 522 -6.05 -10.61 -15.97
CA ILE A 522 -5.18 -9.45 -15.96
C ILE A 522 -5.87 -8.23 -16.61
N MET A 523 -6.52 -8.43 -17.75
CA MET A 523 -7.20 -7.34 -18.47
C MET A 523 -8.47 -6.85 -17.80
N LEU A 524 -9.28 -7.75 -17.25
CA LEU A 524 -10.57 -7.43 -16.66
C LEU A 524 -10.55 -7.32 -15.14
N HIS A 525 -9.37 -7.49 -14.53
CA HIS A 525 -9.14 -7.37 -13.10
C HIS A 525 -10.00 -8.31 -12.24
N TYR A 526 -9.99 -9.60 -12.54
CA TYR A 526 -10.65 -10.61 -11.71
C TYR A 526 -9.66 -11.72 -11.28
N PRO A 527 -9.96 -12.53 -10.25
CA PRO A 527 -9.03 -13.49 -9.62
C PRO A 527 -8.88 -14.78 -10.43
N ALA A 528 -8.39 -14.70 -11.67
CA ALA A 528 -8.23 -15.82 -12.60
C ALA A 528 -7.32 -16.93 -12.05
N GLY A 529 -6.31 -16.59 -11.24
CA GLY A 529 -5.41 -17.57 -10.64
C GLY A 529 -6.13 -18.58 -9.74
N GLN A 530 -7.05 -18.11 -8.89
CA GLN A 530 -7.85 -19.01 -8.06
C GLN A 530 -8.87 -19.79 -8.87
N ILE A 531 -9.49 -19.15 -9.86
CA ILE A 531 -10.44 -19.83 -10.77
C ILE A 531 -9.73 -20.99 -11.47
N ASN A 532 -8.54 -20.80 -12.02
CA ASN A 532 -7.76 -21.85 -12.65
C ASN A 532 -7.38 -23.00 -11.68
N LYS A 533 -7.09 -22.69 -10.42
CA LYS A 533 -6.85 -23.71 -9.39
C LYS A 533 -8.08 -24.53 -9.09
N THR A 534 -9.24 -23.87 -8.95
CA THR A 534 -10.51 -24.53 -8.69
C THR A 534 -10.92 -25.45 -9.85
N ILE A 535 -10.75 -24.97 -11.10
CA ILE A 535 -11.00 -25.80 -12.30
C ILE A 535 -10.05 -27.00 -12.32
N GLY A 536 -8.75 -26.77 -12.12
CA GLY A 536 -7.77 -27.86 -12.08
C GLY A 536 -8.02 -28.86 -10.95
N GLY A 537 -8.42 -28.39 -9.78
CA GLY A 537 -8.81 -29.24 -8.65
C GLY A 537 -10.04 -30.08 -8.94
N ALA A 538 -11.07 -29.49 -9.59
CA ALA A 538 -12.26 -30.22 -10.00
C ALA A 538 -11.94 -31.32 -11.04
N GLN A 539 -11.08 -31.03 -12.01
CA GLN A 539 -10.60 -32.02 -12.99
C GLN A 539 -9.85 -33.18 -12.32
N ALA A 540 -8.94 -32.87 -11.39
CA ALA A 540 -8.20 -33.91 -10.67
C ALA A 540 -9.11 -34.76 -9.76
N MET A 541 -10.16 -34.18 -9.18
CA MET A 541 -11.15 -34.95 -8.41
C MET A 541 -11.93 -35.93 -9.30
N GLU A 542 -12.22 -35.55 -10.54
CA GLU A 542 -12.90 -36.40 -11.51
C GLU A 542 -11.98 -37.53 -12.00
N GLU A 543 -10.71 -37.22 -12.27
CA GLU A 543 -9.70 -38.19 -12.75
C GLU A 543 -9.29 -39.20 -11.68
N ASP A 544 -9.11 -38.78 -10.44
CA ASP A 544 -8.60 -39.61 -9.34
C ASP A 544 -9.72 -40.27 -8.49
N GLU A 545 -11.00 -40.02 -8.82
CA GLU A 545 -12.18 -40.42 -8.00
C GLU A 545 -12.09 -39.94 -6.53
N ASP A 546 -11.33 -38.88 -6.26
CA ASP A 546 -11.14 -38.29 -4.94
C ASP A 546 -12.11 -37.14 -4.70
N THR A 547 -12.85 -37.21 -3.59
CA THR A 547 -13.87 -36.22 -3.23
C THR A 547 -13.35 -35.14 -2.28
N SER A 548 -12.05 -34.97 -2.12
CA SER A 548 -11.47 -33.99 -1.21
C SER A 548 -11.72 -32.54 -1.67
N ALA A 549 -12.61 -31.84 -0.98
CA ALA A 549 -12.94 -30.44 -1.28
C ALA A 549 -11.72 -29.49 -1.18
N ILE A 550 -10.62 -29.91 -0.55
CA ILE A 550 -9.38 -29.12 -0.44
C ILE A 550 -8.78 -28.87 -1.83
N ARG A 551 -8.94 -29.82 -2.78
CA ARG A 551 -8.49 -29.67 -4.18
C ARG A 551 -9.13 -28.50 -4.90
N LEU A 552 -10.39 -28.19 -4.61
CA LEU A 552 -11.07 -27.02 -5.20
C LEU A 552 -10.46 -25.69 -4.74
N LEU A 553 -9.89 -25.65 -3.54
CA LEU A 553 -9.31 -24.45 -2.96
C LEU A 553 -7.81 -24.33 -3.25
N MET A 554 -7.09 -25.44 -3.17
CA MET A 554 -5.63 -25.47 -3.24
C MET A 554 -5.10 -25.86 -4.61
N GLY A 555 -5.91 -26.53 -5.44
CA GLY A 555 -5.56 -27.02 -6.76
C GLY A 555 -5.29 -28.53 -6.82
N PRO A 556 -4.93 -29.06 -8.01
CA PRO A 556 -4.92 -30.50 -8.30
C PRO A 556 -3.90 -31.34 -7.54
N LYS A 557 -2.93 -30.70 -6.88
CA LYS A 557 -1.85 -31.39 -6.17
C LYS A 557 -2.16 -31.76 -4.71
N PHE A 558 -3.38 -31.46 -4.24
CA PHE A 558 -3.82 -31.72 -2.86
C PHE A 558 -4.77 -32.90 -2.76
#